data_e29b7ece5baee6d286030b6c6fff2173
#
_entry.id   e29b7ece5baee6d286030b6c6fff2173
#
_cell.length_a   1.000
_cell.length_b   1.000
_cell.length_c   1.000
_cell.angle_alpha   90.00
_cell.angle_beta   90.00
_cell.angle_gamma   90.00
#
_symmetry.space_group_name_H-M   'P 1'
#
loop_
_entity.id
_entity.type
_entity.pdbx_description
1 polymer ?
#
loop_
_entity_poly.entity_id
_entity_poly.type
_entity_poly.pdbx_seq_one_letter_code
_entity_poly.pdbx_strand_id
1 'polypeptide(L)'
;GMGKKIKSVLDKLKPKFFDGCAENGFDINIVDKIWSDWEAFASYAFNKSHSTCYALIAYQTAYLKAHYPSELMASLLTNHMRDIKDITYYMEECKRMGVPVLGPDVNESFYKFAVNAKGEIRFGLGAVKGVGEGAVEAIVNERKENGNYTAFDDFMKRVDLRSANKRTLESVVCAGGFDLFDLKRSEYFSKEDNGQTYIEKMIKFGNKSKEIANSPQVPMFDESAEASIQAPVPNPVLPWTTMELF
;
A
#
# COMPACT_ATOMS: atom_id res chain seq x y z
N GLY A 1 0.69 1.57 -43.74
CA GLY A 1 -0.65 1.09 -44.03
C GLY A 1 -1.03 -0.04 -43.06
N MET A 2 -0.33 -1.16 -43.07
CA MET A 2 -0.67 -2.37 -42.29
C MET A 2 -0.70 -2.13 -40.76
N GLY A 3 0.32 -1.58 -40.16
CA GLY A 3 0.38 -1.37 -38.72
C GLY A 3 -0.69 -0.44 -38.16
N LYS A 4 -1.20 0.50 -38.98
CA LYS A 4 -2.32 1.40 -38.62
C LYS A 4 -3.67 0.96 -39.20
N LYS A 5 -3.72 -0.18 -39.89
CA LYS A 5 -4.93 -0.75 -40.52
C LYS A 5 -5.67 0.23 -41.45
N ILE A 6 -4.96 1.08 -42.20
CA ILE A 6 -5.56 2.11 -43.06
C ILE A 6 -5.75 1.51 -44.46
N LYS A 7 -6.96 1.06 -44.76
CA LYS A 7 -7.32 0.40 -46.03
C LYS A 7 -7.01 1.27 -47.26
N SER A 8 -7.32 2.56 -47.23
CA SER A 8 -7.09 3.46 -48.36
C SER A 8 -5.61 3.61 -48.75
N VAL A 9 -4.70 3.37 -47.82
CA VAL A 9 -3.24 3.38 -48.12
C VAL A 9 -2.83 2.07 -48.79
N LEU A 10 -3.41 0.94 -48.37
CA LEU A 10 -3.17 -0.37 -48.97
C LEU A 10 -3.67 -0.38 -50.41
N ASP A 11 -4.89 0.09 -50.65
CA ASP A 11 -5.49 0.15 -52.00
C ASP A 11 -4.64 0.99 -52.97
N LYS A 12 -4.04 2.11 -52.48
CA LYS A 12 -3.12 2.94 -53.31
C LYS A 12 -1.79 2.27 -53.61
N LEU A 13 -1.31 1.42 -52.72
CA LEU A 13 -0.03 0.76 -52.85
C LEU A 13 -0.11 -0.56 -53.64
N LYS A 14 -1.30 -1.16 -53.73
CA LYS A 14 -1.51 -2.44 -54.42
C LYS A 14 -1.00 -2.44 -55.88
N PRO A 15 -1.44 -1.49 -56.76
CA PRO A 15 -0.98 -1.46 -58.12
C PRO A 15 0.54 -1.37 -58.19
N LYS A 16 1.14 -0.44 -57.49
CA LYS A 16 2.59 -0.22 -57.49
C LYS A 16 3.40 -1.46 -57.07
N PHE A 17 2.87 -2.22 -56.10
CA PHE A 17 3.48 -3.47 -55.67
C PHE A 17 3.40 -4.56 -56.74
N PHE A 18 2.24 -4.72 -57.35
CA PHE A 18 2.05 -5.70 -58.44
C PHE A 18 2.86 -5.39 -59.68
N ASP A 19 2.90 -4.13 -60.11
CA ASP A 19 3.71 -3.67 -61.26
C ASP A 19 5.19 -3.94 -61.00
N GLY A 20 5.71 -3.54 -59.82
CA GLY A 20 7.11 -3.79 -59.49
C GLY A 20 7.48 -5.28 -59.40
N CYS A 21 6.55 -6.12 -58.92
CA CYS A 21 6.77 -7.56 -58.91
C CYS A 21 6.78 -8.15 -60.33
N ALA A 22 5.88 -7.69 -61.21
CA ALA A 22 5.81 -8.13 -62.60
C ALA A 22 7.09 -7.71 -63.37
N GLU A 23 7.57 -6.50 -63.20
CA GLU A 23 8.84 -5.98 -63.78
C GLU A 23 10.04 -6.83 -63.37
N ASN A 24 10.03 -7.40 -62.16
CA ASN A 24 11.09 -8.26 -61.64
C ASN A 24 10.86 -9.76 -61.89
N GLY A 25 9.84 -10.12 -62.65
CA GLY A 25 9.61 -11.49 -63.13
C GLY A 25 9.05 -12.43 -62.06
N PHE A 26 8.43 -11.91 -60.98
CA PHE A 26 7.76 -12.77 -59.99
C PHE A 26 6.42 -13.31 -60.48
N ASP A 27 6.10 -14.56 -60.10
CA ASP A 27 4.81 -15.20 -60.41
C ASP A 27 3.66 -14.42 -59.77
N ILE A 28 2.72 -13.97 -60.60
CA ILE A 28 1.59 -13.15 -60.21
C ILE A 28 0.66 -13.88 -59.21
N ASN A 29 0.55 -15.20 -59.27
CA ASN A 29 -0.24 -15.96 -58.32
C ASN A 29 0.37 -15.96 -56.92
N ILE A 30 1.72 -15.97 -56.83
CA ILE A 30 2.43 -15.87 -55.59
C ILE A 30 2.27 -14.45 -55.01
N VAL A 31 2.39 -13.44 -55.87
CA VAL A 31 2.24 -12.02 -55.50
C VAL A 31 0.85 -11.73 -54.99
N ASP A 32 -0.19 -12.26 -55.64
CA ASP A 32 -1.59 -12.09 -55.18
C ASP A 32 -1.83 -12.77 -53.84
N LYS A 33 -1.29 -13.97 -53.65
CA LYS A 33 -1.38 -14.66 -52.35
C LYS A 33 -0.70 -13.85 -51.22
N ILE A 34 0.48 -13.34 -51.44
CA ILE A 34 1.20 -12.50 -50.48
C ILE A 34 0.38 -11.25 -50.17
N TRP A 35 -0.20 -10.60 -51.17
CA TRP A 35 -1.03 -9.43 -50.94
C TRP A 35 -2.27 -9.73 -50.14
N SER A 36 -2.96 -10.83 -50.45
CA SER A 36 -4.12 -11.29 -49.73
C SER A 36 -3.81 -11.61 -48.29
N ASP A 37 -2.67 -12.26 -48.01
CA ASP A 37 -2.17 -12.51 -46.66
C ASP A 37 -1.88 -11.20 -45.90
N TRP A 38 -1.34 -10.17 -46.58
CA TRP A 38 -1.15 -8.85 -45.99
C TRP A 38 -2.45 -8.10 -45.69
N GLU A 39 -3.44 -8.20 -46.55
CA GLU A 39 -4.79 -7.64 -46.31
C GLU A 39 -5.46 -8.33 -45.12
N ALA A 40 -5.36 -9.66 -45.03
CA ALA A 40 -5.84 -10.42 -43.89
C ALA A 40 -5.10 -10.03 -42.59
N PHE A 41 -3.78 -9.89 -42.65
CA PHE A 41 -2.97 -9.40 -41.54
C PHE A 41 -3.39 -7.99 -41.08
N ALA A 42 -3.62 -7.07 -42.04
CA ALA A 42 -4.06 -5.72 -41.73
C ALA A 42 -5.46 -5.69 -41.08
N SER A 43 -6.33 -6.66 -41.40
CA SER A 43 -7.69 -6.73 -40.86
C SER A 43 -7.74 -7.41 -39.50
N TYR A 44 -7.16 -8.59 -39.37
CA TYR A 44 -7.38 -9.50 -38.24
C TYR A 44 -6.11 -9.96 -37.54
N ALA A 45 -4.95 -9.83 -38.17
CA ALA A 45 -3.73 -10.37 -37.61
C ALA A 45 -3.27 -9.58 -36.38
N PHE A 46 -2.83 -10.32 -35.41
CA PHE A 46 -2.29 -9.81 -34.16
C PHE A 46 -0.77 -10.01 -34.16
N ASN A 47 -0.04 -9.05 -33.59
CA ASN A 47 1.42 -9.14 -33.53
C ASN A 47 1.84 -10.34 -32.67
N LYS A 48 2.46 -11.34 -33.28
CA LYS A 48 2.90 -12.57 -32.63
C LYS A 48 3.87 -12.29 -31.46
N SER A 49 4.78 -11.35 -31.64
CA SER A 49 5.72 -10.96 -30.57
C SER A 49 4.99 -10.39 -29.37
N HIS A 50 3.96 -9.54 -29.60
CA HIS A 50 3.10 -9.01 -28.54
C HIS A 50 2.36 -10.13 -27.82
N SER A 51 1.74 -11.06 -28.58
CA SER A 51 1.04 -12.22 -28.00
C SER A 51 1.97 -13.07 -27.12
N THR A 52 3.19 -13.31 -27.58
CA THR A 52 4.18 -14.11 -26.86
C THR A 52 4.61 -13.45 -25.57
N CYS A 53 4.89 -12.14 -25.60
CA CYS A 53 5.25 -11.39 -24.40
C CYS A 53 4.13 -11.38 -23.37
N TYR A 54 2.89 -11.13 -23.79
CA TYR A 54 1.75 -11.15 -22.88
C TYR A 54 1.42 -12.54 -22.35
N ALA A 55 1.56 -13.57 -23.15
CA ALA A 55 1.40 -14.95 -22.70
C ALA A 55 2.42 -15.34 -21.63
N LEU A 56 3.69 -14.89 -21.79
CA LEU A 56 4.71 -15.12 -20.76
C LEU A 56 4.36 -14.42 -19.45
N ILE A 57 3.97 -13.14 -19.49
CA ILE A 57 3.58 -12.40 -18.28
C ILE A 57 2.34 -13.05 -17.62
N ALA A 58 1.35 -13.43 -18.42
CA ALA A 58 0.16 -14.12 -17.93
C ALA A 58 0.52 -15.45 -17.24
N TYR A 59 1.43 -16.22 -17.82
CA TYR A 59 1.91 -17.46 -17.21
C TYR A 59 2.63 -17.17 -15.89
N GLN A 60 3.54 -16.19 -15.85
CA GLN A 60 4.28 -15.82 -14.65
C GLN A 60 3.33 -15.38 -13.51
N THR A 61 2.34 -14.54 -13.81
CA THR A 61 1.35 -14.09 -12.81
C THR A 61 0.47 -15.24 -12.33
N ALA A 62 0.06 -16.15 -13.23
CA ALA A 62 -0.68 -17.35 -12.86
C ALA A 62 0.14 -18.29 -11.97
N TYR A 63 1.42 -18.49 -12.27
CA TYR A 63 2.35 -19.26 -11.46
C TYR A 63 2.51 -18.67 -10.06
N LEU A 64 2.74 -17.36 -9.96
CA LEU A 64 2.83 -16.67 -8.68
C LEU A 64 1.53 -16.80 -7.88
N LYS A 65 0.38 -16.66 -8.53
CA LYS A 65 -0.92 -16.82 -7.87
C LYS A 65 -1.12 -18.24 -7.31
N ALA A 66 -0.64 -19.25 -8.00
CA ALA A 66 -0.79 -20.65 -7.60
C ALA A 66 0.19 -21.06 -6.48
N HIS A 67 1.43 -20.56 -6.50
CA HIS A 67 2.50 -21.00 -5.61
C HIS A 67 2.87 -20.01 -4.50
N TYR A 68 2.61 -18.70 -4.72
CA TYR A 68 2.95 -17.59 -3.81
C TYR A 68 1.78 -16.60 -3.70
N PRO A 69 0.57 -17.07 -3.32
CA PRO A 69 -0.63 -16.24 -3.36
C PRO A 69 -0.54 -15.02 -2.44
N SER A 70 -0.01 -15.17 -1.23
CA SER A 70 0.10 -14.07 -0.27
C SER A 70 1.05 -12.97 -0.75
N GLU A 71 2.19 -13.34 -1.30
CA GLU A 71 3.20 -12.40 -1.82
C GLU A 71 2.67 -11.66 -3.04
N LEU A 72 2.01 -12.35 -3.96
CA LEU A 72 1.39 -11.73 -5.12
C LEU A 72 0.30 -10.72 -4.70
N MET A 73 -0.59 -11.13 -3.78
CA MET A 73 -1.68 -10.27 -3.33
C MET A 73 -1.15 -9.07 -2.53
N ALA A 74 -0.14 -9.24 -1.68
CA ALA A 74 0.52 -8.13 -0.99
C ALA A 74 1.15 -7.13 -1.97
N SER A 75 1.75 -7.62 -3.06
CA SER A 75 2.29 -6.78 -4.13
C SER A 75 1.18 -6.01 -4.87
N LEU A 76 0.07 -6.66 -5.22
CA LEU A 76 -1.07 -6.02 -5.86
C LEU A 76 -1.69 -4.95 -4.97
N LEU A 77 -1.97 -5.26 -3.70
CA LEU A 77 -2.48 -4.30 -2.71
C LEU A 77 -1.55 -3.10 -2.55
N THR A 78 -0.22 -3.33 -2.54
CA THR A 78 0.78 -2.26 -2.46
C THR A 78 0.74 -1.35 -3.68
N ASN A 79 0.69 -1.90 -4.88
CA ASN A 79 0.68 -1.13 -6.11
C ASN A 79 -0.61 -0.29 -6.28
N HIS A 80 -1.70 -0.74 -5.69
CA HIS A 80 -3.02 -0.10 -5.74
C HIS A 80 -3.44 0.57 -4.43
N MET A 81 -2.53 0.75 -3.46
CA MET A 81 -2.87 1.24 -2.12
C MET A 81 -3.48 2.64 -2.05
N ARG A 82 -3.48 3.38 -3.16
CA ARG A 82 -4.09 4.72 -3.27
C ARG A 82 -5.53 4.68 -3.80
N ASP A 83 -5.98 3.56 -4.33
CA ASP A 83 -7.34 3.38 -4.85
C ASP A 83 -8.12 2.42 -3.95
N ILE A 84 -9.11 2.97 -3.24
CA ILE A 84 -9.93 2.19 -2.31
C ILE A 84 -10.75 1.10 -3.01
N LYS A 85 -11.15 1.32 -4.28
CA LYS A 85 -11.91 0.31 -5.04
C LYS A 85 -11.05 -0.90 -5.36
N ASP A 86 -9.82 -0.64 -5.78
CA ASP A 86 -8.86 -1.70 -6.08
C ASP A 86 -8.45 -2.44 -4.79
N ILE A 87 -8.22 -1.73 -3.69
CA ILE A 87 -7.95 -2.37 -2.38
C ILE A 87 -9.11 -3.29 -2.01
N THR A 88 -10.35 -2.81 -2.08
CA THR A 88 -11.54 -3.61 -1.74
C THR A 88 -11.62 -4.85 -2.63
N TYR A 89 -11.44 -4.69 -3.94
CA TYR A 89 -11.45 -5.79 -4.89
C TYR A 89 -10.39 -6.86 -4.55
N TYR A 90 -9.15 -6.45 -4.30
CA TYR A 90 -8.08 -7.40 -3.95
C TYR A 90 -8.25 -8.01 -2.56
N MET A 91 -8.82 -7.31 -1.61
CA MET A 91 -9.16 -7.88 -0.29
C MET A 91 -10.25 -8.96 -0.41
N GLU A 92 -11.27 -8.75 -1.24
CA GLU A 92 -12.27 -9.79 -1.53
C GLU A 92 -11.66 -11.00 -2.23
N GLU A 93 -10.73 -10.77 -3.16
CA GLU A 93 -9.99 -11.86 -3.81
C GLU A 93 -9.13 -12.63 -2.80
N CYS A 94 -8.42 -11.96 -1.89
CA CYS A 94 -7.69 -12.61 -0.79
C CYS A 94 -8.62 -13.51 0.02
N LYS A 95 -9.80 -12.99 0.41
CA LYS A 95 -10.80 -13.76 1.16
C LYS A 95 -11.26 -15.01 0.39
N ARG A 96 -11.52 -14.87 -0.92
CA ARG A 96 -11.89 -15.99 -1.79
C ARG A 96 -10.81 -17.05 -1.90
N MET A 97 -9.54 -16.64 -1.88
CA MET A 97 -8.37 -17.51 -1.94
C MET A 97 -7.99 -18.12 -0.59
N GLY A 98 -8.66 -17.72 0.49
CA GLY A 98 -8.30 -18.15 1.85
C GLY A 98 -7.01 -17.53 2.40
N VAL A 99 -6.57 -16.38 1.85
CA VAL A 99 -5.40 -15.63 2.30
C VAL A 99 -5.87 -14.57 3.30
N PRO A 100 -5.52 -14.67 4.58
CA PRO A 100 -5.91 -13.68 5.59
C PRO A 100 -5.24 -12.32 5.35
N VAL A 101 -6.03 -11.24 5.41
CA VAL A 101 -5.51 -9.87 5.43
C VAL A 101 -5.81 -9.28 6.80
N LEU A 102 -4.76 -9.06 7.57
CA LEU A 102 -4.83 -8.51 8.92
C LEU A 102 -4.83 -6.99 8.88
N GLY A 103 -5.52 -6.35 9.81
CA GLY A 103 -5.53 -4.90 9.97
C GLY A 103 -4.13 -4.31 10.21
N PRO A 104 -3.98 -2.97 10.17
CA PRO A 104 -2.71 -2.34 10.50
C PRO A 104 -2.34 -2.56 11.98
N ASP A 105 -1.04 -2.58 12.27
CA ASP A 105 -0.47 -2.77 13.59
C ASP A 105 0.88 -2.05 13.66
N VAL A 106 1.07 -1.16 14.63
CA VAL A 106 2.31 -0.38 14.73
C VAL A 106 3.54 -1.23 15.02
N ASN A 107 3.38 -2.43 15.58
CA ASN A 107 4.47 -3.35 15.83
C ASN A 107 4.79 -4.28 14.64
N GLU A 108 3.86 -4.48 13.70
CA GLU A 108 4.07 -5.39 12.58
C GLU A 108 4.06 -4.70 11.22
N SER A 109 3.20 -3.69 11.03
CA SER A 109 3.03 -3.05 9.72
C SER A 109 4.26 -2.28 9.26
N PHE A 110 4.48 -2.32 7.96
CA PHE A 110 5.40 -1.45 7.23
C PHE A 110 4.61 -0.41 6.44
N TYR A 111 5.29 0.40 5.64
CA TYR A 111 4.63 1.32 4.72
C TYR A 111 3.77 0.58 3.68
N LYS A 112 4.34 -0.49 3.11
CA LYS A 112 3.69 -1.37 2.13
C LYS A 112 2.99 -2.53 2.83
N PHE A 113 2.06 -3.17 2.13
CA PHE A 113 1.54 -4.46 2.54
C PHE A 113 2.67 -5.49 2.56
N ALA A 114 2.71 -6.34 3.56
CA ALA A 114 3.77 -7.33 3.74
C ALA A 114 3.19 -8.67 4.21
N VAL A 115 3.85 -9.76 3.85
CA VAL A 115 3.50 -11.10 4.31
C VAL A 115 4.27 -11.38 5.59
N ASN A 116 3.58 -11.85 6.64
CA ASN A 116 4.18 -12.24 7.90
C ASN A 116 4.69 -13.70 7.86
N ALA A 117 5.36 -14.15 8.92
CA ALA A 117 5.89 -15.50 9.02
C ALA A 117 4.82 -16.61 8.95
N LYS A 118 3.55 -16.29 9.15
CA LYS A 118 2.42 -17.23 9.04
C LYS A 118 1.81 -17.28 7.65
N GLY A 119 2.31 -16.49 6.69
CA GLY A 119 1.75 -16.40 5.36
C GLY A 119 0.53 -15.46 5.25
N GLU A 120 0.23 -14.69 6.30
CA GLU A 120 -0.87 -13.73 6.33
C GLU A 120 -0.39 -12.35 5.84
N ILE A 121 -1.25 -11.60 5.17
CA ILE A 121 -0.91 -10.26 4.69
C ILE A 121 -1.21 -9.25 5.80
N ARG A 122 -0.21 -8.48 6.21
CA ARG A 122 -0.37 -7.33 7.12
C ARG A 122 -0.65 -6.06 6.34
N PHE A 123 -1.68 -5.31 6.72
CA PHE A 123 -2.08 -4.05 6.09
C PHE A 123 -0.96 -3.00 6.22
N GLY A 124 -0.61 -2.36 5.11
CA GLY A 124 0.42 -1.31 5.08
C GLY A 124 -0.07 0.01 5.66
N LEU A 125 0.69 0.61 6.58
CA LEU A 125 0.34 1.92 7.15
C LEU A 125 0.27 3.03 6.10
N GLY A 126 1.00 2.90 4.99
CA GLY A 126 0.94 3.85 3.87
C GLY A 126 -0.39 3.85 3.10
N ALA A 127 -1.21 2.82 3.25
CA ALA A 127 -2.56 2.76 2.69
C ALA A 127 -3.61 3.45 3.60
N VAL A 128 -3.26 3.78 4.83
CA VAL A 128 -4.13 4.53 5.75
C VAL A 128 -4.15 6.00 5.33
N LYS A 129 -5.34 6.54 5.07
CA LYS A 129 -5.51 7.93 4.65
C LYS A 129 -4.95 8.90 5.71
N GLY A 130 -4.05 9.77 5.28
CA GLY A 130 -3.45 10.78 6.16
C GLY A 130 -2.15 10.33 6.83
N VAL A 131 -1.67 9.11 6.56
CA VAL A 131 -0.40 8.59 7.04
C VAL A 131 0.67 8.73 5.94
N GLY A 132 1.69 9.53 6.20
CA GLY A 132 2.80 9.77 5.28
C GLY A 132 3.96 8.80 5.47
N GLU A 133 4.79 8.65 4.44
CA GLU A 133 5.94 7.73 4.45
C GLU A 133 6.92 8.04 5.59
N GLY A 134 7.28 9.30 5.80
CA GLY A 134 8.21 9.69 6.87
C GLY A 134 7.70 9.37 8.29
N ALA A 135 6.38 9.41 8.51
CA ALA A 135 5.80 8.99 9.78
C ALA A 135 5.93 7.47 9.99
N VAL A 136 5.68 6.69 8.93
CA VAL A 136 5.83 5.24 9.00
C VAL A 136 7.29 4.84 9.17
N GLU A 137 8.22 5.50 8.48
CA GLU A 137 9.66 5.28 8.66
C GLU A 137 10.09 5.54 10.10
N ALA A 138 9.63 6.64 10.71
CA ALA A 138 9.93 6.95 12.11
C ALA A 138 9.42 5.85 13.05
N ILE A 139 8.20 5.35 12.85
CA ILE A 139 7.61 4.26 13.64
C ILE A 139 8.41 2.96 13.45
N VAL A 140 8.71 2.60 12.20
CA VAL A 140 9.37 1.33 11.87
C VAL A 140 10.82 1.31 12.33
N ASN A 141 11.57 2.40 12.15
CA ASN A 141 12.96 2.48 12.54
C ASN A 141 13.10 2.43 14.06
N GLU A 142 12.27 3.19 14.78
CA GLU A 142 12.28 3.18 16.24
C GLU A 142 12.03 1.77 16.81
N ARG A 143 11.02 1.04 16.30
CA ARG A 143 10.77 -0.33 16.77
C ARG A 143 11.86 -1.33 16.38
N LYS A 144 12.57 -1.11 15.25
CA LYS A 144 13.69 -1.95 14.85
C LYS A 144 14.91 -1.78 15.74
N GLU A 145 15.16 -0.55 16.21
CA GLU A 145 16.31 -0.21 17.03
C GLU A 145 16.06 -0.57 18.50
N ASN A 146 14.87 -0.28 19.01
CA ASN A 146 14.56 -0.33 20.44
C ASN A 146 13.48 -1.38 20.80
N GLY A 147 13.12 -2.26 19.86
CA GLY A 147 12.12 -3.32 20.06
C GLY A 147 10.67 -2.81 19.92
N ASN A 148 9.74 -3.76 20.02
CA ASN A 148 8.31 -3.49 19.90
C ASN A 148 7.81 -2.51 20.98
N TYR A 149 6.79 -1.75 20.63
CA TYR A 149 6.09 -0.89 21.57
C TYR A 149 5.25 -1.75 22.52
N THR A 150 5.36 -1.50 23.82
CA THR A 150 4.67 -2.28 24.86
C THR A 150 3.32 -1.70 25.24
N ALA A 151 3.18 -0.36 25.11
CA ALA A 151 1.98 0.38 25.44
C ALA A 151 1.93 1.68 24.64
N PHE A 152 0.79 2.38 24.64
CA PHE A 152 0.64 3.64 23.93
C PHE A 152 1.54 4.75 24.49
N ASP A 153 1.77 4.79 25.80
CA ASP A 153 2.68 5.77 26.43
C ASP A 153 4.15 5.49 26.05
N ASP A 154 4.55 4.22 25.96
CA ASP A 154 5.87 3.83 25.47
C ASP A 154 6.05 4.28 24.00
N PHE A 155 5.06 4.05 23.14
CA PHE A 155 5.06 4.57 21.78
C PHE A 155 5.23 6.10 21.73
N MET A 156 4.49 6.85 22.56
CA MET A 156 4.52 8.32 22.58
C MET A 156 5.85 8.89 23.10
N LYS A 157 6.51 8.18 24.02
CA LYS A 157 7.85 8.55 24.51
C LYS A 157 8.94 8.34 23.45
N ARG A 158 8.81 7.32 22.62
CA ARG A 158 9.86 6.86 21.72
C ARG A 158 9.74 7.45 20.32
N VAL A 159 8.55 7.42 19.70
CA VAL A 159 8.38 7.81 18.30
C VAL A 159 8.60 9.32 18.09
N ASP A 160 9.16 9.72 16.94
CA ASP A 160 9.27 11.14 16.58
C ASP A 160 7.89 11.74 16.27
N LEU A 161 7.37 12.55 17.22
CA LEU A 161 6.06 13.18 17.13
C LEU A 161 5.97 14.34 16.13
N ARG A 162 7.12 14.77 15.56
CA ARG A 162 7.13 15.74 14.45
C ARG A 162 6.73 15.05 13.15
N SER A 163 7.23 13.86 12.93
CA SER A 163 6.90 13.02 11.78
C SER A 163 5.55 12.34 11.98
N ALA A 164 5.31 11.69 13.13
CA ALA A 164 4.03 11.09 13.52
C ALA A 164 3.14 12.12 14.24
N ASN A 165 2.67 13.12 13.51
CA ASN A 165 1.88 14.22 14.06
C ASN A 165 0.44 13.77 14.48
N LYS A 166 -0.30 14.67 15.14
CA LYS A 166 -1.68 14.43 15.63
C LYS A 166 -2.57 13.77 14.58
N ARG A 167 -2.61 14.32 13.35
CA ARG A 167 -3.47 13.79 12.27
C ARG A 167 -3.09 12.36 11.90
N THR A 168 -1.80 12.06 11.84
CA THR A 168 -1.30 10.70 11.58
C THR A 168 -1.73 9.74 12.69
N LEU A 169 -1.56 10.14 13.97
CA LEU A 169 -1.95 9.32 15.11
C LEU A 169 -3.45 9.04 15.11
N GLU A 170 -4.29 10.06 14.90
CA GLU A 170 -5.74 9.90 14.79
C GLU A 170 -6.13 8.94 13.66
N SER A 171 -5.48 9.05 12.50
CA SER A 171 -5.71 8.16 11.35
C SER A 171 -5.31 6.71 11.66
N VAL A 172 -4.18 6.50 12.34
CA VAL A 172 -3.71 5.16 12.75
C VAL A 172 -4.65 4.56 13.80
N VAL A 173 -5.15 5.35 14.77
CA VAL A 173 -6.17 4.89 15.74
C VAL A 173 -7.44 4.46 15.02
N CYS A 174 -7.99 5.31 14.13
CA CYS A 174 -9.22 4.99 13.39
C CYS A 174 -9.06 3.71 12.54
N ALA A 175 -7.87 3.49 11.98
CA ALA A 175 -7.58 2.29 11.20
C ALA A 175 -7.32 1.04 12.07
N GLY A 176 -7.18 1.18 13.39
CA GLY A 176 -6.92 0.08 14.31
C GLY A 176 -5.44 -0.26 14.52
N GLY A 177 -4.53 0.62 14.10
CA GLY A 177 -3.09 0.38 14.24
C GLY A 177 -2.58 0.28 15.67
N PHE A 178 -3.38 0.71 16.65
CA PHE A 178 -3.11 0.64 18.08
C PHE A 178 -4.02 -0.34 18.84
N ASP A 179 -4.80 -1.18 18.13
CA ASP A 179 -5.71 -2.15 18.76
C ASP A 179 -4.97 -3.24 19.57
N LEU A 180 -3.65 -3.34 19.39
CA LEU A 180 -2.79 -4.24 20.18
C LEU A 180 -2.65 -3.76 21.64
N PHE A 181 -2.93 -2.50 21.95
CA PHE A 181 -2.87 -1.95 23.31
C PHE A 181 -4.25 -2.04 23.97
N ASP A 182 -4.28 -2.11 25.30
CA ASP A 182 -5.51 -2.27 26.09
C ASP A 182 -6.39 -0.99 26.15
N LEU A 183 -6.53 -0.29 25.01
CA LEU A 183 -7.32 0.92 24.86
C LEU A 183 -8.34 0.75 23.73
N LYS A 184 -9.58 1.13 23.97
CA LYS A 184 -10.61 1.21 22.95
C LYS A 184 -10.36 2.42 22.05
N ARG A 185 -10.65 2.31 20.75
CA ARG A 185 -10.45 3.41 19.81
C ARG A 185 -11.15 4.70 20.24
N SER A 186 -12.35 4.61 20.84
CA SER A 186 -13.09 5.76 21.38
C SER A 186 -12.35 6.48 22.52
N GLU A 187 -11.57 5.76 23.32
CA GLU A 187 -10.84 6.33 24.46
C GLU A 187 -9.72 7.26 24.01
N TYR A 188 -9.11 7.02 22.84
CA TYR A 188 -8.12 7.93 22.27
C TYR A 188 -8.71 9.31 21.94
N PHE A 189 -10.02 9.39 21.67
CA PHE A 189 -10.72 10.63 21.35
C PHE A 189 -11.52 11.16 22.54
N SER A 190 -11.43 10.52 23.74
CA SER A 190 -12.08 11.02 24.94
C SER A 190 -11.64 12.45 25.24
N LYS A 191 -12.60 13.31 25.59
CA LYS A 191 -12.35 14.72 25.92
C LYS A 191 -12.39 14.95 27.40
N GLU A 192 -11.56 15.84 27.88
CA GLU A 192 -11.66 16.41 29.22
C GLU A 192 -12.54 17.65 29.25
N ASP A 193 -12.74 18.19 30.46
CA ASP A 193 -13.51 19.41 30.71
C ASP A 193 -12.96 20.64 29.94
N ASN A 194 -11.65 20.65 29.66
CA ASN A 194 -10.98 21.67 28.87
C ASN A 194 -11.12 21.46 27.33
N GLY A 195 -11.84 20.40 26.89
CA GLY A 195 -12.06 20.06 25.50
C GLY A 195 -10.88 19.36 24.81
N GLN A 196 -9.76 19.14 25.50
CA GLN A 196 -8.58 18.48 24.96
C GLN A 196 -8.79 16.97 24.86
N THR A 197 -8.41 16.35 23.72
CA THR A 197 -8.49 14.89 23.55
C THR A 197 -7.34 14.16 24.25
N TYR A 198 -7.54 12.87 24.55
CA TYR A 198 -6.49 12.03 25.14
C TYR A 198 -5.23 11.97 24.25
N ILE A 199 -5.38 11.86 22.92
CA ILE A 199 -4.24 11.92 21.99
C ILE A 199 -3.44 13.22 22.16
N GLU A 200 -4.12 14.37 22.27
CA GLU A 200 -3.45 15.67 22.45
C GLU A 200 -2.65 15.75 23.75
N LYS A 201 -3.17 15.17 24.82
CA LYS A 201 -2.45 15.05 26.08
C LYS A 201 -1.22 14.18 25.94
N MET A 202 -1.39 13.03 25.29
CA MET A 202 -0.30 12.09 25.08
C MET A 202 0.81 12.68 24.21
N ILE A 203 0.49 13.53 23.23
CA ILE A 203 1.48 14.29 22.46
C ILE A 203 2.28 15.24 23.38
N LYS A 204 1.60 15.98 24.26
CA LYS A 204 2.27 16.85 25.24
C LYS A 204 3.15 16.07 26.20
N PHE A 205 2.64 14.94 26.69
CA PHE A 205 3.37 14.03 27.56
C PHE A 205 4.65 13.48 26.88
N GLY A 206 4.55 12.98 25.64
CA GLY A 206 5.69 12.46 24.91
C GLY A 206 6.76 13.53 24.62
N ASN A 207 6.35 14.74 24.24
CA ASN A 207 7.27 15.86 24.04
C ASN A 207 7.98 16.24 25.34
N LYS A 208 7.25 16.38 26.45
CA LYS A 208 7.81 16.69 27.75
C LYS A 208 8.78 15.61 28.24
N SER A 209 8.45 14.33 28.04
CA SER A 209 9.34 13.22 28.40
C SER A 209 10.66 13.28 27.65
N LYS A 210 10.62 13.61 26.34
CA LYS A 210 11.82 13.79 25.52
C LYS A 210 12.65 15.02 25.91
N GLU A 211 12.01 16.13 26.25
CA GLU A 211 12.70 17.34 26.75
C GLU A 211 13.48 17.03 28.00
N ILE A 212 12.91 16.27 28.93
CA ILE A 212 13.58 15.87 30.17
C ILE A 212 14.73 14.92 29.87
N ALA A 213 14.51 13.89 29.06
CA ALA A 213 15.57 12.93 28.71
C ALA A 213 16.77 13.60 28.00
N ASN A 214 16.54 14.66 27.22
CA ASN A 214 17.57 15.41 26.49
C ASN A 214 18.13 16.61 27.27
N SER A 215 17.62 16.88 28.48
CA SER A 215 18.10 18.01 29.30
C SER A 215 19.46 17.67 29.90
N PRO A 216 20.50 18.51 29.68
CA PRO A 216 21.80 18.33 30.33
C PRO A 216 21.79 18.62 31.83
N GLN A 217 20.70 19.16 32.39
CA GLN A 217 20.55 19.41 33.82
C GLN A 217 20.12 18.11 34.51
N VAL A 218 21.10 17.44 35.12
CA VAL A 218 20.83 16.41 36.13
C VAL A 218 20.17 17.12 37.31
N PRO A 219 18.97 16.74 37.75
CA PRO A 219 18.36 17.29 38.94
C PRO A 219 19.27 16.97 40.12
N MET A 220 19.85 17.99 40.76
CA MET A 220 20.87 17.83 41.81
C MET A 220 20.33 17.16 43.08
N PHE A 221 19.03 16.88 43.17
CA PHE A 221 18.36 16.36 44.36
C PHE A 221 17.25 15.30 44.12
N ASP A 222 17.06 14.79 42.91
CA ASP A 222 15.94 13.83 42.75
C ASP A 222 16.26 12.80 41.63
N GLU A 223 16.65 11.59 42.04
CA GLU A 223 16.68 10.40 41.20
C GLU A 223 15.26 10.01 40.74
N SER A 224 14.21 10.71 41.22
CA SER A 224 12.81 10.47 40.94
C SER A 224 12.21 11.33 39.81
N ALA A 225 12.97 12.25 39.19
CA ALA A 225 12.42 13.16 38.18
C ALA A 225 11.93 12.42 36.91
N GLU A 226 12.57 11.31 36.55
CA GLU A 226 12.07 10.42 35.47
C GLU A 226 10.86 9.59 35.92
N ALA A 227 10.79 9.25 37.22
CA ALA A 227 9.68 8.47 37.78
C ALA A 227 8.40 9.29 38.05
N SER A 228 8.47 10.64 37.97
CA SER A 228 7.36 11.50 38.40
C SER A 228 6.43 11.95 37.30
N ILE A 229 6.68 11.66 36.01
CA ILE A 229 5.73 11.95 34.95
C ILE A 229 4.86 10.73 34.71
N GLN A 230 3.73 10.64 35.40
CA GLN A 230 2.74 9.64 35.12
C GLN A 230 2.09 9.89 33.76
N ALA A 231 1.95 8.81 32.97
CA ALA A 231 1.21 8.89 31.72
C ALA A 231 -0.26 9.28 32.00
N PRO A 232 -0.83 10.18 31.19
CA PRO A 232 -2.24 10.49 31.27
C PRO A 232 -3.10 9.21 31.13
N VAL A 233 -4.22 9.17 31.84
CA VAL A 233 -5.21 8.10 31.70
C VAL A 233 -6.39 8.65 30.91
N PRO A 234 -6.95 7.90 29.94
CA PRO A 234 -8.10 8.37 29.20
C PRO A 234 -9.36 8.36 30.08
N ASN A 235 -10.28 9.26 29.78
CA ASN A 235 -11.60 9.18 30.37
C ASN A 235 -12.34 7.95 29.83
N PRO A 236 -13.00 7.16 30.66
CA PRO A 236 -13.77 6.01 30.21
C PRO A 236 -14.92 6.45 29.31
N VAL A 237 -14.99 5.91 28.11
CA VAL A 237 -16.07 6.16 27.16
C VAL A 237 -16.61 4.85 26.62
N LEU A 238 -17.85 4.86 26.15
CA LEU A 238 -18.42 3.68 25.51
C LEU A 238 -17.64 3.36 24.22
N PRO A 239 -17.44 2.08 23.89
CA PRO A 239 -16.87 1.69 22.62
C PRO A 239 -17.71 2.23 21.47
N TRP A 240 -17.05 2.59 20.37
CA TRP A 240 -17.78 2.92 19.15
C TRP A 240 -18.66 1.74 18.70
N THR A 241 -19.83 2.07 18.21
CA THR A 241 -20.70 1.10 17.53
C THR A 241 -20.08 0.65 16.21
N THR A 242 -20.55 -0.46 15.66
CA THR A 242 -20.08 -0.94 14.35
C THR A 242 -20.21 0.12 13.25
N MET A 243 -21.26 0.99 13.32
CA MET A 243 -21.44 2.09 12.35
C MET A 243 -20.45 3.25 12.54
N GLU A 244 -19.90 3.44 13.74
CA GLU A 244 -18.91 4.48 14.02
C GLU A 244 -17.47 4.03 13.71
N LEU A 245 -17.26 2.71 13.49
CA LEU A 245 -15.98 2.11 13.12
C LEU A 245 -15.73 2.17 11.60
N PHE A 246 -16.75 2.44 10.79
CA PHE A 246 -16.73 2.57 9.34
C PHE A 246 -17.20 3.95 8.89
#